data_2ae5d172ef93b4b2b5cfae9e8e29bd83
#
_entry.id   2ae5d172ef93b4b2b5cfae9e8e29bd83
#
_cell.length_a   1.000
_cell.length_b   1.000
_cell.length_c   1.000
_cell.angle_alpha   90.00
_cell.angle_beta   90.00
_cell.angle_gamma   90.00
#
_symmetry.space_group_name_H-M   'P 1'
#
loop_
_entity.id
_entity.type
_entity.pdbx_description
1 polymer ?
#
loop_
_entity_poly.entity_id
_entity_poly.type
_entity_poly.pdbx_seq_one_letter_code
_entity_poly.pdbx_strand_id
1 'polypeptide(L)'
;VDPLLELSEVWAAYPGGRGAALRGASLRLYPGQLGLLLGPNGAGKTTILEVFLGFVPYRGKARVGGLEVRENLGKIRKSLGYLPQALFFPPTTPCRTVELVMMGRFGLFRPWQRFPKEEKTRALAALERLGLSEKADWPLGHLSGGQQRKALLARALAKGAQILLLDEPFASLDPEARADLAQAILRLRNEGMTVLAVVHEEELLSQADRAWLVREGRALELSRPFPSLSALWETLCGR
;
A
#
# COMPACT_ATOMS: atom_id res chain seq x y z
N VAL A 1 -17.88 -11.19 10.35
CA VAL A 1 -16.45 -10.84 10.35
C VAL A 1 -16.37 -9.32 10.35
N ASP A 2 -15.57 -8.75 11.27
CA ASP A 2 -15.37 -7.30 11.32
C ASP A 2 -14.41 -6.84 10.21
N PRO A 3 -14.60 -5.61 9.68
CA PRO A 3 -13.69 -5.07 8.68
C PRO A 3 -12.29 -4.83 9.28
N LEU A 4 -11.26 -5.16 8.51
CA LEU A 4 -9.88 -4.91 8.90
C LEU A 4 -9.44 -3.46 8.63
N LEU A 5 -9.96 -2.86 7.54
CA LEU A 5 -9.86 -1.43 7.23
C LEU A 5 -11.27 -0.85 7.13
N GLU A 6 -11.54 0.21 7.88
CA GLU A 6 -12.84 0.89 7.87
C GLU A 6 -12.66 2.41 7.87
N LEU A 7 -13.33 3.07 6.93
CA LEU A 7 -13.63 4.50 6.97
C LEU A 7 -15.16 4.68 7.06
N SER A 8 -15.62 5.57 7.91
CA SER A 8 -17.03 5.97 8.01
C SER A 8 -17.12 7.48 8.06
N GLU A 9 -17.70 8.06 7.01
CA GLU A 9 -17.93 9.50 6.83
C GLU A 9 -16.67 10.33 7.09
N VAL A 10 -15.53 9.93 6.48
CA VAL A 10 -14.25 10.59 6.72
C VAL A 10 -14.11 11.85 5.86
N TRP A 11 -13.83 12.95 6.53
CA TRP A 11 -13.47 14.24 5.95
C TRP A 11 -12.01 14.52 6.29
N ALA A 12 -11.18 14.82 5.31
CA ALA A 12 -9.77 15.10 5.51
C ALA A 12 -9.31 16.29 4.66
N ALA A 13 -8.39 17.08 5.21
CA ALA A 13 -7.76 18.19 4.51
C ALA A 13 -6.28 18.29 4.90
N TYR A 14 -5.42 18.64 3.95
CA TYR A 14 -4.02 18.92 4.25
C TYR A 14 -3.88 20.29 4.92
N PRO A 15 -2.97 20.44 5.89
CA PRO A 15 -2.65 21.74 6.49
C PRO A 15 -2.19 22.74 5.40
N GLY A 16 -2.85 23.91 5.35
CA GLY A 16 -2.57 24.92 4.32
C GLY A 16 -3.15 24.63 2.93
N GLY A 17 -3.86 23.51 2.73
CA GLY A 17 -4.50 23.15 1.47
C GLY A 17 -5.79 23.96 1.22
N ARG A 18 -6.10 24.18 -0.07
CA ARG A 18 -7.33 24.90 -0.49
C ARG A 18 -8.51 23.92 -0.60
N GLY A 19 -9.05 23.43 0.52
CA GLY A 19 -10.25 22.59 0.55
C GLY A 19 -10.04 21.17 1.08
N ALA A 20 -11.15 20.45 1.23
CA ALA A 20 -11.15 19.07 1.72
C ALA A 20 -10.73 18.11 0.60
N ALA A 21 -9.73 17.26 0.89
CA ALA A 21 -9.29 16.18 0.01
C ALA A 21 -10.24 14.96 0.09
N LEU A 22 -10.87 14.73 1.27
CA LEU A 22 -11.94 13.75 1.43
C LEU A 22 -13.20 14.45 1.95
N ARG A 23 -14.37 14.01 1.47
CA ARG A 23 -15.68 14.61 1.72
C ARG A 23 -16.72 13.55 2.06
N GLY A 24 -16.61 12.94 3.24
CA GLY A 24 -17.49 11.85 3.69
C GLY A 24 -17.13 10.52 3.05
N ALA A 25 -15.84 10.22 2.88
CA ALA A 25 -15.40 8.95 2.32
C ALA A 25 -15.72 7.80 3.28
N SER A 26 -16.32 6.72 2.73
CA SER A 26 -16.67 5.51 3.49
C SER A 26 -16.22 4.28 2.70
N LEU A 27 -15.55 3.33 3.36
CA LEU A 27 -15.17 2.05 2.78
C LEU A 27 -14.96 0.99 3.86
N ARG A 28 -15.08 -0.27 3.49
CA ARG A 28 -14.80 -1.42 4.37
C ARG A 28 -14.07 -2.51 3.60
N LEU A 29 -12.92 -2.93 4.09
CA LEU A 29 -12.15 -4.04 3.54
C LEU A 29 -11.92 -5.08 4.63
N TYR A 30 -12.13 -6.35 4.29
CA TYR A 30 -12.09 -7.45 5.24
C TYR A 30 -10.76 -8.21 5.17
N PRO A 31 -10.43 -9.02 6.21
CA PRO A 31 -9.20 -9.82 6.22
C PRO A 31 -9.03 -10.67 4.96
N GLY A 32 -7.82 -10.69 4.40
CA GLY A 32 -7.45 -11.47 3.21
C GLY A 32 -8.01 -10.96 1.88
N GLN A 33 -8.68 -9.80 1.86
CA GLN A 33 -9.22 -9.22 0.64
C GLN A 33 -8.23 -8.30 -0.07
N LEU A 34 -8.38 -8.23 -1.39
CA LEU A 34 -7.78 -7.22 -2.26
C LEU A 34 -8.84 -6.17 -2.58
N GLY A 35 -8.61 -4.94 -2.11
CA GLY A 35 -9.42 -3.76 -2.39
C GLY A 35 -8.70 -2.80 -3.33
N LEU A 36 -9.39 -2.21 -4.29
CA LEU A 36 -8.84 -1.25 -5.24
C LEU A 36 -9.50 0.11 -5.12
N LEU A 37 -8.68 1.16 -5.12
CA LEU A 37 -9.10 2.56 -5.22
C LEU A 37 -8.83 3.05 -6.64
N LEU A 38 -9.88 3.33 -7.37
CA LEU A 38 -9.88 3.79 -8.75
C LEU A 38 -10.34 5.25 -8.81
N GLY A 39 -9.97 5.99 -9.84
CA GLY A 39 -10.44 7.37 -10.02
C GLY A 39 -9.36 8.31 -10.55
N PRO A 40 -9.72 9.56 -10.91
CA PRO A 40 -8.78 10.53 -11.49
C PRO A 40 -7.72 10.99 -10.48
N ASN A 41 -6.65 11.62 -11.00
CA ASN A 41 -5.63 12.24 -10.16
C ASN A 41 -6.25 13.37 -9.33
N GLY A 42 -5.81 13.49 -8.07
CA GLY A 42 -6.37 14.48 -7.15
C GLY A 42 -7.73 14.13 -6.56
N ALA A 43 -8.32 12.97 -6.87
CA ALA A 43 -9.63 12.56 -6.34
C ALA A 43 -9.64 12.23 -4.84
N GLY A 44 -8.46 12.04 -4.21
CA GLY A 44 -8.34 11.69 -2.79
C GLY A 44 -7.90 10.26 -2.51
N LYS A 45 -7.49 9.48 -3.52
CA LYS A 45 -7.06 8.07 -3.36
C LYS A 45 -5.89 7.92 -2.39
N THR A 46 -4.79 8.62 -2.63
CA THR A 46 -3.62 8.66 -1.72
C THR A 46 -4.01 9.13 -0.33
N THR A 47 -4.91 10.14 -0.23
CA THR A 47 -5.39 10.65 1.05
C THR A 47 -6.12 9.59 1.87
N ILE A 48 -6.86 8.67 1.23
CA ILE A 48 -7.46 7.51 1.91
C ILE A 48 -6.38 6.64 2.57
N LEU A 49 -5.30 6.33 1.85
CA LEU A 49 -4.17 5.55 2.40
C LEU A 49 -3.51 6.31 3.56
N GLU A 50 -3.28 7.60 3.39
CA GLU A 50 -2.63 8.47 4.39
C GLU A 50 -3.46 8.63 5.67
N VAL A 51 -4.79 8.59 5.58
CA VAL A 51 -5.67 8.57 6.76
C VAL A 51 -5.41 7.30 7.58
N PHE A 52 -5.32 6.12 6.96
CA PHE A 52 -4.98 4.87 7.67
C PHE A 52 -3.57 4.90 8.28
N LEU A 53 -2.62 5.60 7.65
CA LEU A 53 -1.26 5.79 8.15
C LEU A 53 -1.17 6.87 9.25
N GLY A 54 -2.24 7.65 9.43
CA GLY A 54 -2.27 8.79 10.35
C GLY A 54 -1.35 9.93 9.93
N PHE A 55 -1.20 10.16 8.61
CA PHE A 55 -0.39 11.25 8.06
C PHE A 55 -1.19 12.53 7.84
N VAL A 56 -2.52 12.42 7.71
CA VAL A 56 -3.42 13.54 7.46
C VAL A 56 -4.46 13.64 8.57
N PRO A 57 -4.74 14.83 9.11
CA PRO A 57 -5.82 15.04 10.06
C PRO A 57 -7.18 14.81 9.39
N TYR A 58 -8.11 14.18 10.12
CA TYR A 58 -9.43 13.86 9.58
C TYR A 58 -10.54 14.02 10.64
N ARG A 59 -11.79 14.12 10.17
CA ARG A 59 -13.02 13.96 10.96
C ARG A 59 -13.74 12.70 10.50
N GLY A 60 -14.67 12.19 11.30
CA GLY A 60 -15.30 10.89 11.07
C GLY A 60 -14.55 9.76 11.78
N LYS A 61 -14.72 8.52 11.34
CA LYS A 61 -14.11 7.33 11.95
C LYS A 61 -13.19 6.63 10.96
N ALA A 62 -11.95 6.34 11.38
CA ALA A 62 -11.00 5.53 10.64
C ALA A 62 -10.42 4.45 11.54
N ARG A 63 -10.58 3.18 11.19
CA ARG A 63 -10.17 2.03 12.00
C ARG A 63 -9.32 1.07 11.21
N VAL A 64 -8.35 0.47 11.90
CA VAL A 64 -7.51 -0.62 11.42
C VAL A 64 -7.54 -1.73 12.46
N GLY A 65 -8.04 -2.91 12.09
CA GLY A 65 -8.21 -4.02 13.02
C GLY A 65 -9.07 -3.67 14.23
N GLY A 66 -10.14 -2.89 14.04
CA GLY A 66 -11.02 -2.41 15.09
C GLY A 66 -10.47 -1.23 15.91
N LEU A 67 -9.18 -0.90 15.78
CA LEU A 67 -8.54 0.20 16.52
C LEU A 67 -8.72 1.54 15.79
N GLU A 68 -9.16 2.57 16.51
CA GLU A 68 -9.24 3.94 15.97
C GLU A 68 -7.84 4.48 15.67
N VAL A 69 -7.65 4.99 14.45
CA VAL A 69 -6.33 5.40 13.94
C VAL A 69 -5.70 6.49 14.80
N ARG A 70 -6.45 7.53 15.17
CA ARG A 70 -5.94 8.67 15.96
C ARG A 70 -5.37 8.27 17.32
N GLU A 71 -5.94 7.25 17.92
CA GLU A 71 -5.62 6.84 19.29
C GLU A 71 -4.55 5.74 19.35
N ASN A 72 -4.39 4.97 18.25
CA ASN A 72 -3.62 3.73 18.27
C ASN A 72 -2.51 3.66 17.22
N LEU A 73 -2.03 4.81 16.70
CA LEU A 73 -1.04 4.85 15.59
C LEU A 73 0.17 3.93 15.79
N GLY A 74 0.72 3.89 17.01
CA GLY A 74 1.90 3.07 17.31
C GLY A 74 1.65 1.56 17.14
N LYS A 75 0.44 1.08 17.47
CA LYS A 75 0.04 -0.33 17.28
C LYS A 75 -0.30 -0.59 15.82
N ILE A 76 -1.09 0.27 15.21
CA ILE A 76 -1.55 0.17 13.82
C ILE A 76 -0.38 0.15 12.85
N ARG A 77 0.59 1.04 13.00
CA ARG A 77 1.78 1.09 12.12
C ARG A 77 2.62 -0.17 12.15
N LYS A 78 2.53 -0.99 13.20
CA LYS A 78 3.22 -2.31 13.24
C LYS A 78 2.59 -3.31 12.27
N SER A 79 1.27 -3.26 12.09
CA SER A 79 0.53 -4.17 11.19
C SER A 79 0.45 -3.69 9.74
N LEU A 80 0.75 -2.40 9.48
CA LEU A 80 0.68 -1.82 8.15
C LEU A 80 2.02 -1.86 7.42
N GLY A 81 2.05 -2.34 6.18
CA GLY A 81 3.08 -2.10 5.20
C GLY A 81 2.62 -1.02 4.23
N TYR A 82 3.50 -0.09 3.88
CA TYR A 82 3.20 0.98 2.94
C TYR A 82 4.22 1.04 1.81
N LEU A 83 3.72 1.06 0.58
CA LEU A 83 4.47 1.30 -0.64
C LEU A 83 4.01 2.65 -1.21
N PRO A 84 4.81 3.72 -1.11
CA PRO A 84 4.45 5.03 -1.63
C PRO A 84 4.63 5.09 -3.15
N GLN A 85 3.91 6.01 -3.81
CA GLN A 85 3.98 6.25 -5.25
C GLN A 85 5.39 6.64 -5.70
N ALA A 86 5.99 7.61 -5.03
CA ALA A 86 7.30 8.17 -5.38
C ALA A 86 8.38 7.61 -4.45
N LEU A 87 8.96 6.48 -4.80
CA LEU A 87 10.19 6.02 -4.18
C LEU A 87 11.10 5.41 -5.25
N PHE A 88 12.15 6.13 -5.58
CA PHE A 88 13.20 5.70 -6.49
C PHE A 88 14.55 5.80 -5.79
N PHE A 89 15.33 4.75 -5.88
CA PHE A 89 16.69 4.71 -5.32
C PHE A 89 17.69 4.88 -6.47
N PRO A 90 18.38 6.01 -6.53
CA PRO A 90 19.39 6.24 -7.57
C PRO A 90 20.56 5.25 -7.46
N PRO A 91 21.31 4.99 -8.56
CA PRO A 91 22.44 4.06 -8.55
C PRO A 91 23.50 4.33 -7.46
N THR A 92 23.62 5.58 -7.05
CA THR A 92 24.55 6.03 -6.00
C THR A 92 24.07 5.74 -4.57
N THR A 93 22.89 5.11 -4.39
CA THR A 93 22.36 4.80 -3.05
C THR A 93 23.27 3.84 -2.30
N PRO A 94 23.93 4.24 -1.19
CA PRO A 94 24.91 3.42 -0.47
C PRO A 94 24.20 2.47 0.51
N CYS A 95 23.26 1.67 0.02
CA CYS A 95 22.45 0.77 0.83
C CYS A 95 22.26 -0.54 0.06
N ARG A 96 22.50 -1.67 0.72
CA ARG A 96 22.20 -2.97 0.14
C ARG A 96 20.72 -3.31 0.29
N THR A 97 20.23 -4.14 -0.60
CA THR A 97 18.82 -4.57 -0.61
C THR A 97 18.39 -5.16 0.73
N VAL A 98 19.20 -6.04 1.32
CA VAL A 98 18.91 -6.62 2.65
C VAL A 98 18.86 -5.57 3.75
N GLU A 99 19.66 -4.54 3.67
CA GLU A 99 19.68 -3.45 4.68
C GLU A 99 18.38 -2.64 4.63
N LEU A 100 17.87 -2.30 3.42
CA LEU A 100 16.56 -1.69 3.27
C LEU A 100 15.46 -2.53 3.95
N VAL A 101 15.49 -3.84 3.74
CA VAL A 101 14.48 -4.74 4.30
C VAL A 101 14.58 -4.78 5.82
N MET A 102 15.80 -4.84 6.38
CA MET A 102 16.04 -4.78 7.83
C MET A 102 15.54 -3.45 8.44
N MET A 103 15.65 -2.33 7.72
CA MET A 103 15.15 -1.01 8.20
C MET A 103 13.63 -1.03 8.49
N GLY A 104 12.86 -1.93 7.87
CA GLY A 104 11.44 -2.11 8.17
C GLY A 104 11.15 -2.43 9.64
N ARG A 105 12.14 -2.96 10.34
CA ARG A 105 12.03 -3.37 11.75
C ARG A 105 12.68 -2.42 12.75
N PHE A 106 13.44 -1.43 12.30
CA PHE A 106 14.14 -0.51 13.20
C PHE A 106 13.22 0.17 14.23
N GLY A 107 12.02 0.54 13.83
CA GLY A 107 11.03 1.13 14.72
C GLY A 107 10.47 0.19 15.81
N LEU A 108 10.85 -1.10 15.80
CA LEU A 108 10.47 -2.07 16.84
C LEU A 108 11.51 -2.18 17.96
N PHE A 109 12.70 -1.59 17.78
CA PHE A 109 13.81 -1.64 18.72
C PHE A 109 14.06 -0.28 19.35
N ARG A 110 14.64 -0.29 20.55
CA ARG A 110 15.10 0.96 21.19
C ARG A 110 16.39 1.46 20.51
N PRO A 111 16.64 2.77 20.41
CA PRO A 111 17.79 3.33 19.70
C PRO A 111 19.18 2.80 20.12
N TRP A 112 19.32 2.34 21.36
CA TRP A 112 20.56 1.76 21.93
C TRP A 112 20.59 0.23 21.92
N GLN A 113 19.57 -0.42 21.45
CA GLN A 113 19.49 -1.88 21.39
C GLN A 113 20.31 -2.39 20.20
N ARG A 114 21.21 -3.35 20.42
CA ARG A 114 21.91 -4.04 19.34
C ARG A 114 20.87 -4.73 18.46
N PHE A 115 21.03 -4.59 17.16
CA PHE A 115 20.14 -5.23 16.17
C PHE A 115 20.44 -6.74 16.18
N PRO A 116 19.47 -7.61 16.50
CA PRO A 116 19.69 -9.05 16.59
C PRO A 116 20.10 -9.64 15.24
N LYS A 117 20.94 -10.70 15.26
CA LYS A 117 21.38 -11.39 14.02
C LYS A 117 20.19 -12.03 13.28
N GLU A 118 19.17 -12.46 14.01
CA GLU A 118 17.93 -13.05 13.50
C GLU A 118 17.17 -12.11 12.58
N GLU A 119 17.38 -10.81 12.70
CA GLU A 119 16.71 -9.82 11.84
C GLU A 119 17.23 -9.87 10.40
N LYS A 120 18.51 -10.20 10.19
CA LYS A 120 19.04 -10.46 8.85
C LYS A 120 18.37 -11.72 8.24
N THR A 121 18.21 -12.78 9.02
CA THR A 121 17.51 -14.01 8.56
C THR A 121 16.07 -13.72 8.17
N ARG A 122 15.35 -12.91 8.96
CA ARG A 122 13.98 -12.48 8.61
C ARG A 122 13.93 -11.65 7.33
N ALA A 123 14.90 -10.76 7.13
CA ALA A 123 15.01 -9.95 5.92
C ALA A 123 15.28 -10.81 4.69
N LEU A 124 16.18 -11.80 4.81
CA LEU A 124 16.47 -12.74 3.73
C LEU A 124 15.25 -13.59 3.37
N ALA A 125 14.52 -14.12 4.35
CA ALA A 125 13.28 -14.86 4.13
C ALA A 125 12.20 -13.98 3.44
N ALA A 126 12.11 -12.70 3.77
CA ALA A 126 11.20 -11.79 3.10
C ALA A 126 11.61 -11.51 1.64
N LEU A 127 12.91 -11.41 1.36
CA LEU A 127 13.43 -11.26 0.00
C LEU A 127 13.19 -12.53 -0.83
N GLU A 128 13.37 -13.71 -0.25
CA GLU A 128 13.09 -15.00 -0.89
C GLU A 128 11.64 -15.10 -1.36
N ARG A 129 10.67 -14.72 -0.51
CA ARG A 129 9.24 -14.72 -0.87
C ARG A 129 8.92 -13.84 -2.07
N LEU A 130 9.77 -12.86 -2.37
CA LEU A 130 9.60 -11.94 -3.51
C LEU A 130 10.59 -12.22 -4.66
N GLY A 131 11.31 -13.33 -4.61
CA GLY A 131 12.25 -13.73 -5.65
C GLY A 131 13.48 -12.84 -5.77
N LEU A 132 13.95 -12.29 -4.63
CA LEU A 132 15.11 -11.39 -4.57
C LEU A 132 16.28 -11.94 -3.76
N SER A 133 16.34 -13.26 -3.50
CA SER A 133 17.40 -13.89 -2.70
C SER A 133 18.80 -13.56 -3.21
N GLU A 134 19.02 -13.73 -4.52
CA GLU A 134 20.33 -13.49 -5.18
C GLU A 134 20.70 -11.99 -5.20
N LYS A 135 19.75 -11.11 -4.99
CA LYS A 135 19.92 -9.67 -4.98
C LYS A 135 20.08 -9.07 -3.57
N ALA A 136 20.11 -9.91 -2.54
CA ALA A 136 20.13 -9.45 -1.14
C ALA A 136 21.31 -8.51 -0.82
N ASP A 137 22.50 -8.83 -1.31
CA ASP A 137 23.71 -8.02 -1.09
C ASP A 137 23.98 -6.99 -2.21
N TRP A 138 23.11 -6.90 -3.22
CA TRP A 138 23.25 -5.90 -4.29
C TRP A 138 22.95 -4.49 -3.76
N PRO A 139 23.66 -3.48 -4.29
CA PRO A 139 23.28 -2.09 -4.08
C PRO A 139 21.85 -1.85 -4.54
N LEU A 140 21.05 -1.23 -3.68
CA LEU A 140 19.61 -1.03 -3.94
C LEU A 140 19.34 -0.25 -5.23
N GLY A 141 20.20 0.74 -5.53
CA GLY A 141 20.09 1.53 -6.75
C GLY A 141 20.44 0.78 -8.04
N HIS A 142 21.02 -0.43 -7.95
CA HIS A 142 21.28 -1.28 -9.12
C HIS A 142 20.14 -2.24 -9.44
N LEU A 143 19.09 -2.28 -8.62
CA LEU A 143 17.88 -3.03 -8.89
C LEU A 143 17.03 -2.30 -9.95
N SER A 144 16.32 -3.06 -10.80
CA SER A 144 15.29 -2.49 -11.67
C SER A 144 14.15 -1.87 -10.84
N GLY A 145 13.34 -1.01 -11.44
CA GLY A 145 12.21 -0.38 -10.75
C GLY A 145 11.26 -1.39 -10.10
N GLY A 146 10.93 -2.49 -10.81
CA GLY A 146 10.12 -3.59 -10.27
C GLY A 146 10.79 -4.29 -9.08
N GLN A 147 12.10 -4.54 -9.18
CA GLN A 147 12.87 -5.14 -8.09
C GLN A 147 12.95 -4.21 -6.86
N GLN A 148 13.11 -2.90 -7.06
CA GLN A 148 13.07 -1.92 -5.96
C GLN A 148 11.71 -1.94 -5.26
N ARG A 149 10.59 -2.04 -6.00
CA ARG A 149 9.25 -2.16 -5.45
C ARG A 149 9.06 -3.46 -4.67
N LYS A 150 9.56 -4.58 -5.19
CA LYS A 150 9.58 -5.85 -4.46
C LYS A 150 10.43 -5.78 -3.18
N ALA A 151 11.58 -5.09 -3.20
CA ALA A 151 12.38 -4.90 -1.99
C ALA A 151 11.64 -4.07 -0.92
N LEU A 152 10.83 -3.09 -1.33
CA LEU A 152 9.95 -2.34 -0.42
C LEU A 152 8.81 -3.21 0.15
N LEU A 153 8.23 -4.10 -0.66
CA LEU A 153 7.28 -5.09 -0.15
C LEU A 153 7.96 -6.05 0.84
N ALA A 154 9.19 -6.53 0.52
CA ALA A 154 9.96 -7.36 1.45
C ALA A 154 10.19 -6.66 2.79
N ARG A 155 10.44 -5.34 2.78
CA ARG A 155 10.55 -4.52 3.99
C ARG A 155 9.28 -4.55 4.83
N ALA A 156 8.11 -4.49 4.19
CA ALA A 156 6.84 -4.58 4.88
C ALA A 156 6.60 -5.99 5.47
N LEU A 157 6.95 -7.04 4.71
CA LEU A 157 6.84 -8.43 5.17
C LEU A 157 7.76 -8.72 6.36
N ALA A 158 9.03 -8.32 6.29
CA ALA A 158 10.00 -8.50 7.37
C ALA A 158 9.53 -7.83 8.67
N LYS A 159 8.82 -6.71 8.57
CA LYS A 159 8.18 -6.04 9.71
C LYS A 159 7.06 -6.86 10.35
N GLY A 160 6.50 -7.82 9.64
CA GLY A 160 5.33 -8.58 10.07
C GLY A 160 4.00 -7.88 9.75
N ALA A 161 3.98 -7.05 8.71
CA ALA A 161 2.74 -6.41 8.25
C ALA A 161 1.71 -7.47 7.83
N GLN A 162 0.46 -7.24 8.19
CA GLN A 162 -0.69 -8.06 7.78
C GLN A 162 -1.54 -7.34 6.72
N ILE A 163 -1.33 -6.05 6.57
CA ILE A 163 -2.04 -5.17 5.66
C ILE A 163 -1.03 -4.44 4.79
N LEU A 164 -1.23 -4.44 3.48
CA LEU A 164 -0.46 -3.66 2.53
C LEU A 164 -1.30 -2.51 1.99
N LEU A 165 -0.78 -1.30 2.14
CA LEU A 165 -1.30 -0.09 1.50
C LEU A 165 -0.35 0.25 0.35
N LEU A 166 -0.84 0.18 -0.89
CA LEU A 166 -0.04 0.36 -2.09
C LEU A 166 -0.53 1.58 -2.86
N ASP A 167 0.34 2.57 -3.03
CA ASP A 167 0.02 3.79 -3.77
C ASP A 167 0.68 3.74 -5.15
N GLU A 168 -0.11 3.49 -6.18
CA GLU A 168 0.32 3.35 -7.58
C GLU A 168 1.55 2.42 -7.75
N PRO A 169 1.47 1.16 -7.31
CA PRO A 169 2.63 0.26 -7.27
C PRO A 169 3.23 0.00 -8.65
N PHE A 170 2.47 0.18 -9.73
CA PHE A 170 2.88 -0.14 -11.10
C PHE A 170 3.39 1.08 -11.89
N ALA A 171 3.35 2.28 -11.31
CA ALA A 171 3.74 3.49 -12.00
C ALA A 171 5.18 3.40 -12.55
N SER A 172 5.37 3.78 -13.81
CA SER A 172 6.68 3.79 -14.49
C SER A 172 7.38 2.43 -14.62
N LEU A 173 6.65 1.32 -14.48
CA LEU A 173 7.17 -0.01 -14.76
C LEU A 173 6.84 -0.42 -16.21
N ASP A 174 7.75 -1.20 -16.82
CA ASP A 174 7.47 -1.89 -18.07
C ASP A 174 6.43 -3.01 -17.88
N PRO A 175 5.81 -3.54 -18.95
CA PRO A 175 4.76 -4.54 -18.85
C PRO A 175 5.18 -5.84 -18.13
N GLU A 176 6.41 -6.30 -18.31
CA GLU A 176 6.92 -7.50 -17.67
C GLU A 176 7.08 -7.30 -16.15
N ALA A 177 7.70 -6.19 -15.75
CA ALA A 177 7.86 -5.83 -14.34
C ALA A 177 6.51 -5.62 -13.65
N ARG A 178 5.49 -5.05 -14.36
CA ARG A 178 4.12 -4.95 -13.84
C ARG A 178 3.50 -6.31 -13.57
N ALA A 179 3.54 -7.20 -14.56
CA ALA A 179 2.97 -8.54 -14.43
C ALA A 179 3.62 -9.31 -13.27
N ASP A 180 4.95 -9.25 -13.16
CA ASP A 180 5.71 -9.88 -12.09
C ASP A 180 5.37 -9.31 -10.70
N LEU A 181 5.25 -8.00 -10.57
CA LEU A 181 4.83 -7.35 -9.33
C LEU A 181 3.37 -7.66 -8.97
N ALA A 182 2.46 -7.67 -9.96
CA ALA A 182 1.06 -8.03 -9.75
C ALA A 182 0.93 -9.47 -9.23
N GLN A 183 1.66 -10.42 -9.83
CA GLN A 183 1.69 -11.80 -9.33
C GLN A 183 2.24 -11.89 -7.90
N ALA A 184 3.27 -11.11 -7.56
CA ALA A 184 3.80 -11.07 -6.20
C ALA A 184 2.74 -10.58 -5.21
N ILE A 185 2.02 -9.51 -5.54
CA ILE A 185 0.91 -8.97 -4.71
C ILE A 185 -0.20 -10.00 -4.54
N LEU A 186 -0.61 -10.67 -5.62
CA LEU A 186 -1.66 -11.70 -5.59
C LEU A 186 -1.25 -12.91 -4.74
N ARG A 187 0.01 -13.36 -4.84
CA ARG A 187 0.53 -14.42 -3.96
C ARG A 187 0.43 -14.03 -2.49
N LEU A 188 0.85 -12.83 -2.13
CA LEU A 188 0.76 -12.33 -0.75
C LEU A 188 -0.69 -12.27 -0.26
N ARG A 189 -1.62 -11.82 -1.11
CA ARG A 189 -3.06 -11.83 -0.80
C ARG A 189 -3.56 -13.26 -0.59
N ASN A 190 -3.18 -14.22 -1.42
CA ASN A 190 -3.57 -15.63 -1.28
C ASN A 190 -2.97 -16.29 -0.03
N GLU A 191 -1.86 -15.78 0.48
CA GLU A 191 -1.27 -16.15 1.78
C GLU A 191 -1.97 -15.48 2.98
N GLY A 192 -3.07 -14.76 2.75
CA GLY A 192 -3.92 -14.15 3.78
C GLY A 192 -3.63 -12.67 4.07
N MET A 193 -2.75 -12.02 3.32
CA MET A 193 -2.55 -10.58 3.47
C MET A 193 -3.75 -9.80 2.94
N THR A 194 -4.11 -8.73 3.62
CA THR A 194 -5.10 -7.77 3.14
C THR A 194 -4.38 -6.67 2.37
N VAL A 195 -4.86 -6.36 1.18
CA VAL A 195 -4.23 -5.38 0.29
C VAL A 195 -5.23 -4.31 -0.08
N LEU A 196 -4.89 -3.03 0.13
CA LEU A 196 -5.61 -1.89 -0.43
C LEU A 196 -4.67 -1.13 -1.36
N ALA A 197 -4.98 -1.08 -2.63
CA ALA A 197 -4.12 -0.50 -3.66
C ALA A 197 -4.81 0.62 -4.44
N VAL A 198 -4.10 1.71 -4.66
CA VAL A 198 -4.44 2.72 -5.67
C VAL A 198 -3.88 2.23 -6.99
N VAL A 199 -4.74 2.05 -7.99
CA VAL A 199 -4.33 1.56 -9.31
C VAL A 199 -5.00 2.37 -10.43
N HIS A 200 -4.32 2.44 -11.56
CA HIS A 200 -4.79 3.04 -12.79
C HIS A 200 -4.84 2.02 -13.95
N GLU A 201 -4.43 0.80 -13.67
CA GLU A 201 -4.30 -0.29 -14.63
C GLU A 201 -5.25 -1.44 -14.28
N GLU A 202 -5.51 -2.33 -15.27
CA GLU A 202 -6.48 -3.42 -15.16
C GLU A 202 -5.90 -4.69 -14.51
N GLU A 203 -4.58 -4.77 -14.28
CA GLU A 203 -3.88 -5.99 -13.88
C GLU A 203 -4.45 -6.66 -12.62
N LEU A 204 -4.92 -5.87 -11.67
CA LEU A 204 -5.51 -6.40 -10.44
C LEU A 204 -7.05 -6.39 -10.43
N LEU A 205 -7.70 -5.71 -11.39
CA LEU A 205 -9.14 -5.45 -11.31
C LEU A 205 -9.97 -6.75 -11.36
N SER A 206 -9.60 -7.68 -12.22
CA SER A 206 -10.29 -8.98 -12.34
C SER A 206 -10.16 -9.86 -11.09
N GLN A 207 -9.10 -9.65 -10.31
CA GLN A 207 -8.77 -10.42 -9.10
C GLN A 207 -9.20 -9.72 -7.81
N ALA A 208 -9.66 -8.47 -7.89
CA ALA A 208 -10.06 -7.70 -6.72
C ALA A 208 -11.34 -8.27 -6.08
N ASP A 209 -11.38 -8.23 -4.75
CA ASP A 209 -12.57 -8.61 -3.99
C ASP A 209 -13.55 -7.44 -3.88
N ARG A 210 -13.03 -6.22 -3.76
CA ARG A 210 -13.79 -4.97 -3.69
C ARG A 210 -13.09 -3.86 -4.47
N ALA A 211 -13.86 -2.93 -5.00
CA ALA A 211 -13.32 -1.77 -5.69
C ALA A 211 -14.17 -0.53 -5.37
N TRP A 212 -13.53 0.61 -5.26
CA TRP A 212 -14.18 1.90 -5.05
C TRP A 212 -13.73 2.90 -6.09
N LEU A 213 -14.71 3.57 -6.67
CA LEU A 213 -14.48 4.76 -7.48
C LEU A 213 -14.36 5.97 -6.56
N VAL A 214 -13.18 6.55 -6.51
CA VAL A 214 -12.92 7.78 -5.74
C VAL A 214 -13.09 8.97 -6.66
N ARG A 215 -14.04 9.85 -6.34
CA ARG A 215 -14.31 11.09 -7.07
C ARG A 215 -14.65 12.21 -6.09
N GLU A 216 -14.03 13.38 -6.25
CA GLU A 216 -14.30 14.57 -5.45
C GLU A 216 -14.23 14.32 -3.92
N GLY A 217 -13.31 13.45 -3.49
CA GLY A 217 -13.12 13.10 -2.08
C GLY A 217 -14.12 12.10 -1.52
N ARG A 218 -15.00 11.52 -2.33
CA ARG A 218 -15.94 10.45 -1.94
C ARG A 218 -15.49 9.12 -2.51
N ALA A 219 -15.76 8.02 -1.81
CA ALA A 219 -15.50 6.66 -2.26
C ALA A 219 -16.83 5.96 -2.51
N LEU A 220 -17.11 5.63 -3.77
CA LEU A 220 -18.31 4.92 -4.20
C LEU A 220 -17.94 3.47 -4.46
N GLU A 221 -18.54 2.53 -3.75
CA GLU A 221 -18.28 1.11 -3.96
C GLU A 221 -18.88 0.64 -5.28
N LEU A 222 -18.09 -0.11 -6.04
CA LEU A 222 -18.50 -0.69 -7.31
C LEU A 222 -19.06 -2.10 -7.10
N SER A 223 -20.13 -2.43 -7.84
CA SER A 223 -20.71 -3.77 -7.86
C SER A 223 -19.97 -4.69 -8.82
N ARG A 224 -19.83 -5.97 -8.48
CA ARG A 224 -19.30 -6.98 -9.41
C ARG A 224 -20.36 -7.39 -10.46
N PRO A 225 -19.99 -7.74 -11.70
CA PRO A 225 -18.62 -7.65 -12.24
C PRO A 225 -18.17 -6.19 -12.35
N PHE A 226 -16.89 -5.92 -12.00
CA PHE A 226 -16.38 -4.56 -12.11
C PHE A 226 -16.33 -4.12 -13.57
N PRO A 227 -16.77 -2.88 -13.88
CA PRO A 227 -16.63 -2.32 -15.21
C PRO A 227 -15.16 -2.17 -15.59
N SER A 228 -14.85 -2.27 -16.89
CA SER A 228 -13.48 -1.99 -17.37
C SER A 228 -13.08 -0.57 -17.00
N LEU A 229 -11.79 -0.32 -16.90
CA LEU A 229 -11.31 1.05 -16.61
C LEU A 229 -11.76 2.03 -17.71
N SER A 230 -11.78 1.60 -18.98
CA SER A 230 -12.29 2.42 -20.10
C SER A 230 -13.74 2.84 -19.88
N ALA A 231 -14.62 1.91 -19.50
CA ALA A 231 -16.04 2.20 -19.21
C ALA A 231 -16.20 3.15 -17.99
N LEU A 232 -15.35 2.98 -16.97
CA LEU A 232 -15.32 3.90 -15.83
C LEU A 232 -14.89 5.30 -16.25
N TRP A 233 -13.87 5.44 -17.09
CA TRP A 233 -13.39 6.71 -17.58
C TRP A 233 -14.41 7.43 -18.50
N GLU A 234 -15.10 6.70 -19.35
CA GLU A 234 -16.20 7.25 -20.16
C GLU A 234 -17.30 7.83 -19.27
N THR A 235 -17.72 7.10 -18.25
CA THR A 235 -18.71 7.56 -17.27
C THR A 235 -18.23 8.78 -16.48
N LEU A 236 -16.94 8.87 -16.18
CA LEU A 236 -16.36 9.99 -15.44
C LEU A 236 -16.18 11.25 -16.28
N CYS A 237 -15.88 11.10 -17.58
CA CYS A 237 -15.63 12.21 -18.51
C CYS A 237 -16.91 12.78 -19.12
N GLY A 238 -18.08 12.19 -18.88
CA GLY A 238 -19.37 12.77 -19.27
C GLY A 238 -19.61 12.82 -20.79
N ARG A 239 -19.33 11.71 -21.50
CA ARG A 239 -19.77 11.49 -22.87
C ARG A 239 -20.80 10.39 -22.93
#